data_dd9592af71e6cb38509576a3304fecf1
#
_entry.id   dd9592af71e6cb38509576a3304fecf1
#
_cell.length_a   1.000
_cell.length_b   1.000
_cell.length_c   1.000
_cell.angle_alpha   90.00
_cell.angle_beta   90.00
_cell.angle_gamma   90.00
#
_symmetry.space_group_name_H-M   'P 1'
#
loop_
_entity.id
_entity.type
_entity.pdbx_description
1 polymer ?
#
loop_
_entity_poly.entity_id
_entity_poly.type
_entity_poly.pdbx_seq_one_letter_code
_entity_poly.pdbx_strand_id
1 'polypeptide(L)'
;DGTATFNSGEHGTILIEGPTSTINMSLKGASSFYGSEEVTVSLKGADYAMVSINGGEEFKVVDGQKFTIGEDIPVGTTFKVKMTATNSEETASKSFSFKKKDPDAITRVYFDPSLNWGSTIYAYIYNESGSSVVENEKWPGQKMTLDPSTGLYLIEVSEELRDGQVIFTGGSNRYPDASQPGLKINSTDMIFTTGNQWKAYTG
;
A
#
# COMPACT_ATOMS: atom_id res chain seq x y z
N ASP A 1 -20.99 -34.80 -18.02
CA ASP A 1 -22.21 -34.47 -18.78
C ASP A 1 -23.37 -34.28 -17.80
N GLY A 2 -23.62 -33.00 -17.44
CA GLY A 2 -24.79 -32.62 -16.64
C GLY A 2 -25.98 -32.39 -17.56
N THR A 3 -26.96 -33.30 -17.56
CA THR A 3 -28.24 -33.11 -18.24
C THR A 3 -29.17 -32.33 -17.33
N ALA A 4 -29.56 -31.11 -17.70
CA ALA A 4 -30.63 -30.35 -17.05
C ALA A 4 -31.96 -30.68 -17.72
N THR A 5 -32.92 -31.21 -16.96
CA THR A 5 -34.30 -31.46 -17.42
C THR A 5 -35.16 -30.25 -17.08
N PHE A 6 -35.79 -29.61 -18.07
CA PHE A 6 -36.69 -28.47 -17.88
C PHE A 6 -38.15 -28.95 -17.94
N ASN A 7 -38.92 -28.56 -16.91
CA ASN A 7 -40.39 -28.62 -16.97
C ASN A 7 -40.93 -27.30 -17.56
N SER A 8 -41.71 -27.39 -18.61
CA SER A 8 -42.34 -26.24 -19.24
C SER A 8 -43.44 -25.66 -18.36
N GLY A 9 -43.21 -24.50 -17.75
CA GLY A 9 -44.25 -23.79 -17.00
C GLY A 9 -43.80 -22.73 -15.99
N GLU A 10 -42.53 -22.63 -15.65
CA GLU A 10 -42.06 -21.59 -14.74
C GLU A 10 -40.95 -20.75 -15.38
N HIS A 11 -41.14 -19.41 -15.41
CA HIS A 11 -40.12 -18.44 -15.79
C HIS A 11 -39.13 -18.25 -14.62
N GLY A 12 -38.16 -19.14 -14.50
CA GLY A 12 -37.03 -18.99 -13.58
C GLY A 12 -35.80 -18.45 -14.29
N THR A 13 -35.17 -17.42 -13.74
CA THR A 13 -33.86 -16.98 -14.19
C THR A 13 -32.82 -18.02 -13.74
N ILE A 14 -32.22 -18.76 -14.69
CA ILE A 14 -31.10 -19.66 -14.37
C ILE A 14 -29.84 -18.80 -14.34
N LEU A 15 -29.27 -18.58 -13.16
CA LEU A 15 -27.91 -18.11 -13.00
C LEU A 15 -26.99 -19.32 -13.31
N ILE A 16 -26.40 -19.32 -14.51
CA ILE A 16 -25.29 -20.22 -14.80
C ILE A 16 -24.06 -19.57 -14.14
N GLU A 17 -23.71 -20.02 -12.95
CA GLU A 17 -22.39 -19.73 -12.42
C GLU A 17 -21.38 -20.40 -13.34
N GLY A 18 -20.54 -19.60 -13.98
CA GLY A 18 -19.41 -20.14 -14.75
C GLY A 18 -18.49 -20.96 -13.83
N PRO A 19 -17.73 -21.90 -14.38
CA PRO A 19 -16.84 -22.75 -13.57
C PRO A 19 -15.92 -21.85 -12.74
N THR A 20 -16.05 -21.93 -11.42
CA THR A 20 -15.10 -21.32 -10.49
C THR A 20 -13.74 -22.00 -10.69
N SER A 21 -12.71 -21.20 -10.96
CA SER A 21 -11.34 -21.73 -11.11
C SER A 21 -10.97 -22.58 -9.90
N THR A 22 -10.50 -23.80 -10.14
CA THR A 22 -10.00 -24.71 -9.11
C THR A 22 -8.59 -24.34 -8.68
N ILE A 23 -7.87 -23.55 -9.51
CA ILE A 23 -6.52 -23.08 -9.23
C ILE A 23 -6.55 -21.81 -8.40
N ASN A 24 -6.00 -21.86 -7.19
CA ASN A 24 -5.84 -20.71 -6.30
C ASN A 24 -4.37 -20.37 -6.12
N MET A 25 -4.02 -19.09 -6.34
CA MET A 25 -2.65 -18.59 -6.22
C MET A 25 -2.60 -17.34 -5.33
N SER A 26 -1.63 -17.31 -4.42
CA SER A 26 -1.27 -16.11 -3.66
C SER A 26 0.21 -16.05 -3.35
N LEU A 27 0.72 -14.84 -3.12
CA LEU A 27 2.06 -14.57 -2.60
C LEU A 27 1.92 -13.91 -1.23
N LYS A 28 2.62 -14.47 -0.24
CA LYS A 28 2.68 -13.91 1.12
C LYS A 28 4.03 -13.23 1.30
N GLY A 29 4.02 -11.95 1.62
CA GLY A 29 5.17 -11.09 1.82
C GLY A 29 4.71 -9.64 1.89
N ALA A 30 5.60 -8.70 2.19
CA ALA A 30 5.29 -7.28 2.20
C ALA A 30 5.06 -6.77 0.78
N SER A 31 3.92 -6.12 0.52
CA SER A 31 3.63 -5.53 -0.79
C SER A 31 4.43 -4.25 -1.07
N SER A 32 5.06 -3.67 -0.03
CA SER A 32 5.94 -2.50 -0.12
C SER A 32 7.13 -2.71 0.81
N PHE A 33 8.36 -2.62 0.30
CA PHE A 33 9.59 -2.99 1.00
C PHE A 33 10.78 -2.16 0.55
N TYR A 34 11.85 -2.16 1.36
CA TYR A 34 13.18 -1.63 0.99
C TYR A 34 14.09 -2.79 0.58
N GLY A 35 15.03 -2.52 -0.33
CA GLY A 35 15.98 -3.54 -0.80
C GLY A 35 15.30 -4.67 -1.56
N SER A 36 15.18 -5.83 -0.96
CA SER A 36 14.51 -7.02 -1.50
C SER A 36 13.52 -7.60 -0.49
N GLU A 37 12.60 -8.43 -0.96
CA GLU A 37 11.58 -9.10 -0.15
C GLU A 37 11.53 -10.59 -0.47
N GLU A 38 11.50 -11.43 0.56
CA GLU A 38 11.24 -12.87 0.40
C GLU A 38 9.74 -13.12 0.44
N VAL A 39 9.20 -13.68 -0.64
CA VAL A 39 7.79 -14.04 -0.74
C VAL A 39 7.60 -15.55 -0.70
N THR A 40 6.51 -15.99 -0.08
CA THR A 40 6.12 -17.41 0.00
C THR A 40 4.95 -17.68 -0.94
N VAL A 41 5.06 -18.69 -1.76
CA VAL A 41 4.03 -19.14 -2.69
C VAL A 41 2.95 -19.92 -1.94
N SER A 42 1.69 -19.60 -2.19
CA SER A 42 0.57 -20.50 -1.90
C SER A 42 -0.12 -20.86 -3.21
N LEU A 43 -0.13 -22.16 -3.52
CA LEU A 43 -0.67 -22.73 -4.75
C LEU A 43 -1.54 -23.95 -4.43
N LYS A 44 -2.78 -23.94 -4.91
CA LYS A 44 -3.70 -25.06 -4.81
C LYS A 44 -4.31 -25.34 -6.18
N GLY A 45 -4.63 -26.58 -6.47
CA GLY A 45 -5.28 -26.99 -7.71
C GLY A 45 -4.34 -27.15 -8.90
N ALA A 46 -3.01 -27.02 -8.71
CA ALA A 46 -1.98 -27.33 -9.70
C ALA A 46 -0.68 -27.75 -8.99
N ASP A 47 0.15 -28.54 -9.66
CA ASP A 47 1.41 -29.05 -9.09
C ASP A 47 2.50 -27.97 -9.03
N TYR A 48 2.47 -27.02 -9.95
CA TYR A 48 3.42 -25.90 -10.01
C TYR A 48 2.82 -24.69 -10.72
N ALA A 49 3.47 -23.55 -10.56
CA ALA A 49 3.21 -22.35 -11.33
C ALA A 49 4.50 -21.85 -11.99
N MET A 50 4.36 -21.19 -13.14
CA MET A 50 5.42 -20.36 -13.74
C MET A 50 5.28 -18.96 -13.21
N VAL A 51 6.39 -18.36 -12.79
CA VAL A 51 6.47 -17.00 -12.25
C VAL A 51 7.34 -16.14 -13.12
N SER A 52 6.88 -14.92 -13.47
CA SER A 52 7.74 -13.88 -14.04
C SER A 52 7.69 -12.62 -13.19
N ILE A 53 8.85 -11.99 -12.97
CA ILE A 53 9.00 -10.74 -12.24
C ILE A 53 9.17 -9.63 -13.26
N ASN A 54 8.27 -8.66 -13.25
CA ASN A 54 8.26 -7.49 -14.15
C ASN A 54 8.38 -7.83 -15.65
N GLY A 55 7.83 -8.99 -16.05
CA GLY A 55 7.89 -9.46 -17.44
C GLY A 55 9.24 -10.08 -17.85
N GLY A 56 10.12 -10.35 -16.89
CA GLY A 56 11.37 -11.06 -17.10
C GLY A 56 11.21 -12.56 -17.36
N GLU A 57 12.32 -13.28 -17.30
CA GLU A 57 12.36 -14.74 -17.52
C GLU A 57 11.44 -15.48 -16.55
N GLU A 58 10.75 -16.50 -17.07
CA GLU A 58 9.85 -17.33 -16.27
C GLU A 58 10.62 -18.45 -15.56
N PHE A 59 10.30 -18.69 -14.29
CA PHE A 59 10.82 -19.79 -13.50
C PHE A 59 9.71 -20.56 -12.80
N LYS A 60 9.97 -21.85 -12.53
CA LYS A 60 9.01 -22.75 -11.89
C LYS A 60 9.03 -22.62 -10.38
N VAL A 61 7.84 -22.60 -9.76
CA VAL A 61 7.64 -22.64 -8.30
C VAL A 61 6.58 -23.68 -7.92
N VAL A 62 6.66 -24.14 -6.68
CA VAL A 62 5.67 -25.07 -6.09
C VAL A 62 5.06 -24.46 -4.82
N ASP A 63 4.00 -25.07 -4.31
CA ASP A 63 3.37 -24.63 -3.05
C ASP A 63 4.37 -24.60 -1.88
N GLY A 64 4.32 -23.56 -1.06
CA GLY A 64 5.23 -23.35 0.06
C GLY A 64 6.65 -22.87 -0.32
N GLN A 65 7.00 -22.84 -1.60
CA GLN A 65 8.31 -22.36 -2.04
C GLN A 65 8.46 -20.86 -1.78
N LYS A 66 9.69 -20.47 -1.39
CA LYS A 66 10.09 -19.09 -1.20
C LYS A 66 11.00 -18.64 -2.33
N PHE A 67 10.89 -17.37 -2.70
CA PHE A 67 11.84 -16.71 -3.62
C PHE A 67 11.91 -15.21 -3.31
N THR A 68 13.01 -14.60 -3.72
CA THR A 68 13.28 -13.17 -3.50
C THR A 68 12.81 -12.35 -4.67
N ILE A 69 12.21 -11.19 -4.39
CA ILE A 69 11.79 -10.19 -5.37
C ILE A 69 12.47 -8.86 -5.09
N GLY A 70 12.63 -8.03 -6.12
CA GLY A 70 13.10 -6.66 -5.99
C GLY A 70 14.62 -6.46 -6.13
N GLU A 71 15.45 -7.49 -6.24
CA GLU A 71 16.91 -7.35 -6.36
C GLU A 71 17.28 -6.47 -7.57
N ASP A 72 16.77 -6.80 -8.76
CA ASP A 72 17.06 -6.09 -10.03
C ASP A 72 16.01 -5.02 -10.37
N ILE A 73 15.17 -4.64 -9.42
CA ILE A 73 14.14 -3.62 -9.62
C ILE A 73 14.68 -2.27 -9.14
N PRO A 74 14.58 -1.19 -9.93
CA PRO A 74 14.97 0.14 -9.50
C PRO A 74 14.17 0.60 -8.27
N VAL A 75 14.82 1.32 -7.35
CA VAL A 75 14.17 1.92 -6.18
C VAL A 75 13.07 2.90 -6.61
N GLY A 76 12.07 3.09 -5.75
CA GLY A 76 10.94 3.99 -6.01
C GLY A 76 9.89 3.45 -6.98
N THR A 77 10.09 2.26 -7.58
CA THR A 77 9.19 1.73 -8.62
C THR A 77 8.17 0.73 -8.10
N THR A 78 7.03 0.69 -8.80
CA THR A 78 6.03 -0.38 -8.64
C THR A 78 6.18 -1.37 -9.78
N PHE A 79 6.21 -2.65 -9.47
CA PHE A 79 6.36 -3.74 -10.43
C PHE A 79 5.35 -4.85 -10.19
N LYS A 80 5.26 -5.78 -11.13
CA LYS A 80 4.33 -6.91 -11.05
C LYS A 80 5.06 -8.24 -11.00
N VAL A 81 4.57 -9.15 -10.16
CA VAL A 81 4.89 -10.57 -10.19
C VAL A 81 3.68 -11.30 -10.75
N LYS A 82 3.84 -11.94 -11.91
CA LYS A 82 2.79 -12.73 -12.56
C LYS A 82 3.02 -14.21 -12.25
N MET A 83 1.98 -14.90 -11.83
CA MET A 83 1.96 -16.36 -11.69
C MET A 83 0.98 -16.96 -12.70
N THR A 84 1.38 -18.03 -13.36
CA THR A 84 0.54 -18.79 -14.28
C THR A 84 0.65 -20.28 -13.93
N ALA A 85 -0.47 -20.92 -13.65
CA ALA A 85 -0.53 -22.34 -13.33
C ALA A 85 -1.55 -23.05 -14.23
N THR A 86 -1.26 -24.30 -14.56
CA THR A 86 -2.10 -25.14 -15.43
C THR A 86 -2.31 -26.48 -14.76
N ASN A 87 -3.53 -26.99 -14.81
CA ASN A 87 -3.88 -28.37 -14.49
C ASN A 87 -4.54 -29.03 -15.71
N SER A 88 -5.15 -30.21 -15.54
CA SER A 88 -5.80 -30.95 -16.63
C SER A 88 -7.04 -30.27 -17.22
N GLU A 89 -7.60 -29.29 -16.52
CA GLU A 89 -8.90 -28.68 -16.83
C GLU A 89 -8.77 -27.22 -17.28
N GLU A 90 -7.80 -26.47 -16.70
CA GLU A 90 -7.71 -25.04 -16.91
C GLU A 90 -6.28 -24.49 -16.80
N THR A 91 -6.09 -23.29 -17.31
CA THR A 91 -4.93 -22.42 -17.04
C THR A 91 -5.41 -21.14 -16.37
N ALA A 92 -4.85 -20.82 -15.21
CA ALA A 92 -5.14 -19.59 -14.48
C ALA A 92 -3.90 -18.69 -14.39
N SER A 93 -4.08 -17.39 -14.46
CA SER A 93 -3.01 -16.39 -14.27
C SER A 93 -3.44 -15.36 -13.25
N LYS A 94 -2.50 -14.94 -12.39
CA LYS A 94 -2.72 -13.89 -11.40
C LYS A 94 -1.50 -12.98 -11.32
N SER A 95 -1.74 -11.66 -11.20
CA SER A 95 -0.68 -10.67 -11.03
C SER A 95 -0.77 -10.02 -9.66
N PHE A 96 0.37 -9.86 -9.01
CA PHE A 96 0.55 -9.24 -7.71
C PHE A 96 1.40 -7.98 -7.90
N SER A 97 0.96 -6.85 -7.32
CA SER A 97 1.71 -5.59 -7.37
C SER A 97 2.56 -5.43 -6.12
N PHE A 98 3.82 -5.03 -6.31
CA PHE A 98 4.78 -4.75 -5.26
C PHE A 98 5.42 -3.38 -5.50
N LYS A 99 5.79 -2.68 -4.44
CA LYS A 99 6.51 -1.40 -4.50
C LYS A 99 7.86 -1.53 -3.80
N LYS A 100 8.94 -1.33 -4.56
CA LYS A 100 10.28 -1.16 -3.97
C LYS A 100 10.45 0.29 -3.57
N LYS A 101 10.54 0.56 -2.27
CA LYS A 101 10.71 1.90 -1.73
C LYS A 101 12.13 2.40 -1.96
N ASP A 102 12.26 3.71 -2.10
CA ASP A 102 13.54 4.39 -2.17
C ASP A 102 13.93 4.84 -0.75
N PRO A 103 15.03 4.31 -0.18
CA PRO A 103 15.49 4.72 1.15
C PRO A 103 15.95 6.18 1.19
N ASP A 104 16.43 6.70 0.05
CA ASP A 104 16.96 8.07 -0.06
C ASP A 104 15.88 9.10 -0.40
N ALA A 105 14.66 8.66 -0.76
CA ALA A 105 13.56 9.58 -1.03
C ALA A 105 13.19 10.35 0.25
N ILE A 106 13.23 11.68 0.16
CA ILE A 106 12.75 12.56 1.23
C ILE A 106 11.23 12.61 1.15
N THR A 107 10.56 12.18 2.22
CA THR A 107 9.11 12.35 2.37
C THR A 107 8.85 13.61 3.17
N ARG A 108 7.94 14.47 2.70
CA ARG A 108 7.56 15.70 3.38
C ARG A 108 6.08 15.72 3.68
N VAL A 109 5.76 16.28 4.82
CA VAL A 109 4.39 16.58 5.21
C VAL A 109 4.22 18.10 5.18
N TYR A 110 3.21 18.53 4.44
CA TYR A 110 2.88 19.94 4.25
C TYR A 110 1.59 20.32 4.96
N PHE A 111 1.51 21.59 5.37
CA PHE A 111 0.32 22.17 5.96
C PHE A 111 0.05 23.53 5.28
N ASP A 112 -1.20 23.72 4.83
CA ASP A 112 -1.65 24.91 4.14
C ASP A 112 -1.99 26.03 5.15
N PRO A 113 -1.27 27.18 5.16
CA PRO A 113 -1.53 28.27 6.08
C PRO A 113 -2.89 28.94 5.90
N SER A 114 -3.58 28.72 4.79
CA SER A 114 -4.95 29.22 4.55
C SER A 114 -5.99 28.64 5.51
N LEU A 115 -5.64 27.58 6.26
CA LEU A 115 -6.41 27.05 7.39
C LEU A 115 -6.51 28.03 8.57
N ASN A 116 -5.64 29.06 8.63
CA ASN A 116 -5.64 30.12 9.66
C ASN A 116 -5.52 29.59 11.11
N TRP A 117 -4.64 28.59 11.34
CA TRP A 117 -4.38 28.05 12.68
C TRP A 117 -3.30 28.83 13.46
N GLY A 118 -2.93 30.00 12.96
CA GLY A 118 -1.88 30.85 13.52
C GLY A 118 -0.53 30.67 12.81
N SER A 119 0.52 31.34 13.34
CA SER A 119 1.86 31.35 12.75
C SER A 119 2.79 30.25 13.24
N THR A 120 2.31 29.40 14.16
CA THR A 120 3.10 28.30 14.71
C THR A 120 2.30 27.02 14.57
N ILE A 121 2.77 26.13 13.69
CA ILE A 121 2.16 24.85 13.40
C ILE A 121 3.13 23.76 13.85
N TYR A 122 2.59 22.70 14.47
CA TYR A 122 3.31 21.51 14.86
C TYR A 122 2.74 20.30 14.15
N ALA A 123 3.62 19.33 13.84
CA ALA A 123 3.27 18.03 13.34
C ALA A 123 3.81 16.96 14.30
N TYR A 124 2.91 16.27 14.97
CA TYR A 124 3.25 15.07 15.74
C TYR A 124 3.14 13.87 14.82
N ILE A 125 4.30 13.30 14.47
CA ILE A 125 4.39 12.16 13.57
C ILE A 125 4.81 10.94 14.37
N TYR A 126 4.07 9.85 14.24
CA TYR A 126 4.31 8.62 14.99
C TYR A 126 4.01 7.38 14.16
N ASN A 127 4.67 6.29 14.51
CA ASN A 127 4.44 4.97 13.93
C ASN A 127 4.34 3.94 15.05
N GLU A 128 3.26 3.17 15.03
CA GLU A 128 3.00 2.10 16.00
C GLU A 128 3.41 0.77 15.37
N SER A 129 4.38 0.10 15.95
CA SER A 129 4.82 -1.24 15.56
C SER A 129 4.74 -2.18 16.77
N GLY A 130 3.67 -2.96 16.83
CA GLY A 130 3.40 -3.83 17.98
C GLY A 130 3.19 -3.03 19.27
N SER A 131 4.05 -3.23 20.27
CA SER A 131 4.00 -2.51 21.56
C SER A 131 4.90 -1.27 21.61
N SER A 132 5.63 -0.97 20.54
CA SER A 132 6.55 0.17 20.46
C SER A 132 5.95 1.30 19.64
N VAL A 133 6.14 2.54 20.11
CA VAL A 133 5.79 3.76 19.38
C VAL A 133 7.09 4.50 19.07
N VAL A 134 7.32 4.79 17.79
CA VAL A 134 8.36 5.69 17.32
C VAL A 134 7.68 7.03 17.02
N GLU A 135 8.22 8.12 17.53
CA GLU A 135 7.67 9.47 17.34
C GLU A 135 8.78 10.45 16.92
N ASN A 136 8.43 11.47 16.13
CA ASN A 136 9.41 12.48 15.70
C ASN A 136 9.86 13.39 16.87
N GLU A 137 8.94 13.72 17.74
CA GLU A 137 9.17 14.50 18.96
C GLU A 137 7.97 14.28 19.89
N LYS A 138 8.16 14.56 21.20
CA LYS A 138 7.06 14.53 22.17
C LYS A 138 5.95 15.52 21.81
N TRP A 139 4.72 15.14 22.18
CA TRP A 139 3.56 16.01 21.97
C TRP A 139 3.84 17.48 22.37
N PRO A 140 3.49 18.48 21.55
CA PRO A 140 2.64 18.42 20.35
C PRO A 140 3.37 18.07 19.04
N GLY A 141 4.56 17.52 19.08
CA GLY A 141 5.37 17.18 17.94
C GLY A 141 6.34 18.28 17.55
N GLN A 142 6.98 18.11 16.40
CA GLN A 142 7.99 19.04 15.91
C GLN A 142 7.34 20.25 15.22
N LYS A 143 7.90 21.45 15.47
CA LYS A 143 7.47 22.68 14.81
C LYS A 143 7.76 22.61 13.32
N MET A 144 6.77 22.91 12.51
CA MET A 144 6.91 22.99 11.05
C MET A 144 7.57 24.30 10.62
N THR A 145 8.31 24.27 9.52
CA THR A 145 8.98 25.44 8.93
C THR A 145 8.16 25.95 7.76
N LEU A 146 7.96 27.27 7.69
CA LEU A 146 7.36 27.91 6.52
C LEU A 146 8.40 27.93 5.38
N ASP A 147 8.07 27.31 4.25
CA ASP A 147 8.86 27.40 3.04
C ASP A 147 8.47 28.63 2.24
N PRO A 148 9.37 29.60 2.06
CA PRO A 148 9.07 30.82 1.32
C PRO A 148 8.83 30.60 -0.17
N SER A 149 9.26 29.49 -0.74
CA SER A 149 9.10 29.17 -2.16
C SER A 149 7.70 28.68 -2.50
N THR A 150 7.09 27.90 -1.60
CA THR A 150 5.74 27.35 -1.76
C THR A 150 4.68 28.11 -0.95
N GLY A 151 5.11 28.83 0.08
CA GLY A 151 4.21 29.45 1.06
C GLY A 151 3.54 28.46 2.02
N LEU A 152 3.95 27.21 2.02
CA LEU A 152 3.41 26.13 2.87
C LEU A 152 4.31 25.91 4.09
N TYR A 153 3.73 25.46 5.20
CA TYR A 153 4.53 24.86 6.26
C TYR A 153 4.92 23.43 5.85
N LEU A 154 6.16 23.05 6.14
CA LEU A 154 6.65 21.69 5.87
C LEU A 154 7.47 21.11 7.02
N ILE A 155 7.55 19.79 7.05
CA ILE A 155 8.48 19.01 7.86
C ILE A 155 8.96 17.81 7.04
N GLU A 156 10.24 17.47 7.14
CA GLU A 156 10.79 16.24 6.58
C GLU A 156 10.52 15.08 7.55
N VAL A 157 10.10 13.96 7.00
CA VAL A 157 9.72 12.76 7.75
C VAL A 157 10.88 11.77 7.70
N SER A 158 11.37 11.35 8.86
CA SER A 158 12.42 10.33 8.95
C SER A 158 11.95 9.00 8.34
N GLU A 159 12.89 8.17 7.90
CA GLU A 159 12.60 6.90 7.22
C GLU A 159 11.65 6.01 8.03
N GLU A 160 11.90 5.86 9.32
CA GLU A 160 11.11 5.04 10.25
C GLU A 160 9.66 5.52 10.45
N LEU A 161 9.38 6.79 10.10
CA LEU A 161 8.08 7.43 10.23
C LEU A 161 7.33 7.59 8.89
N ARG A 162 7.94 7.23 7.75
CA ARG A 162 7.35 7.42 6.41
C ARG A 162 6.03 6.68 6.20
N ASP A 163 5.81 5.58 6.90
CA ASP A 163 4.56 4.82 6.89
C ASP A 163 3.74 5.05 8.18
N GLY A 164 4.05 6.09 8.93
CA GLY A 164 3.40 6.47 10.17
C GLY A 164 2.11 7.27 9.98
N GLN A 165 1.79 8.03 11.00
CA GLN A 165 0.62 8.88 11.06
C GLN A 165 1.02 10.27 11.55
N VAL A 166 0.27 11.31 11.14
CA VAL A 166 0.50 12.69 11.57
C VAL A 166 -0.74 13.29 12.20
N ILE A 167 -0.52 14.07 13.26
CA ILE A 167 -1.52 14.93 13.90
C ILE A 167 -0.97 16.35 13.85
N PHE A 168 -1.78 17.29 13.36
CA PHE A 168 -1.42 18.70 13.32
C PHE A 168 -2.01 19.45 14.51
N THR A 169 -1.25 20.44 15.03
CA THR A 169 -1.73 21.40 16.01
C THR A 169 -1.26 22.81 15.66
N GLY A 170 -2.09 23.80 15.99
CA GLY A 170 -1.75 25.22 15.81
C GLY A 170 -2.74 26.11 16.54
N GLY A 171 -2.26 27.00 17.42
CA GLY A 171 -3.12 27.78 18.31
C GLY A 171 -3.97 26.85 19.20
N SER A 172 -5.30 26.97 19.10
CA SER A 172 -6.26 26.08 19.79
C SER A 172 -6.76 24.92 18.90
N ASN A 173 -6.27 24.83 17.66
CA ASN A 173 -6.73 23.84 16.69
C ASN A 173 -5.91 22.56 16.76
N ARG A 174 -6.57 21.46 16.43
CA ARG A 174 -5.99 20.13 16.28
C ARG A 174 -6.74 19.36 15.19
N TYR A 175 -6.02 18.60 14.39
CA TYR A 175 -6.62 17.65 13.44
C TYR A 175 -5.69 16.43 13.21
N PRO A 176 -6.21 15.19 13.20
CA PRO A 176 -7.58 14.81 13.57
C PRO A 176 -7.93 15.09 15.03
N ASP A 177 -9.23 14.99 15.37
CA ASP A 177 -9.72 15.14 16.74
C ASP A 177 -9.10 14.11 17.69
N ALA A 178 -9.14 14.40 19.01
CA ALA A 178 -8.46 13.59 20.03
C ALA A 178 -8.88 12.11 20.07
N SER A 179 -10.09 11.80 19.59
CA SER A 179 -10.64 10.43 19.53
C SER A 179 -10.33 9.69 18.22
N GLN A 180 -9.67 10.35 17.27
CA GLN A 180 -9.37 9.80 15.96
C GLN A 180 -7.88 9.47 15.84
N PRO A 181 -7.51 8.42 15.07
CA PRO A 181 -6.12 8.16 14.71
C PRO A 181 -5.55 9.30 13.87
N GLY A 182 -4.24 9.43 13.83
CA GLY A 182 -3.55 10.37 12.94
C GLY A 182 -3.82 10.09 11.46
N LEU A 183 -3.54 11.09 10.62
CA LEU A 183 -3.62 10.95 9.16
C LEU A 183 -2.49 10.07 8.65
N LYS A 184 -2.80 9.05 7.88
CA LYS A 184 -1.80 8.09 7.37
C LYS A 184 -0.86 8.74 6.36
N ILE A 185 0.44 8.64 6.62
CA ILE A 185 1.50 8.99 5.65
C ILE A 185 1.74 7.77 4.76
N ASN A 186 1.80 7.97 3.44
CA ASN A 186 1.87 6.88 2.46
C ASN A 186 3.23 6.84 1.74
N SER A 187 4.33 7.16 2.43
CA SER A 187 5.70 7.22 1.86
C SER A 187 5.81 8.14 0.62
N THR A 188 4.98 9.17 0.54
CA THR A 188 5.00 10.23 -0.48
C THR A 188 4.77 11.57 0.19
N ASP A 189 5.10 12.66 -0.50
CA ASP A 189 4.76 13.99 -0.04
C ASP A 189 3.24 14.13 0.10
N MET A 190 2.79 14.63 1.26
CA MET A 190 1.38 14.74 1.60
C MET A 190 1.08 16.15 2.10
N ILE A 191 -0.11 16.66 1.80
CA ILE A 191 -0.56 17.97 2.26
C ILE A 191 -1.90 17.92 3.00
N PHE A 192 -1.97 18.64 4.12
CA PHE A 192 -3.22 18.96 4.81
C PHE A 192 -3.67 20.37 4.41
N THR A 193 -4.86 20.49 3.84
CA THR A 193 -5.38 21.72 3.25
C THR A 193 -6.84 21.98 3.64
N THR A 194 -7.40 23.08 3.15
CA THR A 194 -8.76 23.54 3.45
C THR A 194 -9.82 22.44 3.24
N GLY A 195 -10.88 22.49 4.06
CA GLY A 195 -11.90 21.46 4.08
C GLY A 195 -11.45 20.15 4.73
N ASN A 196 -10.40 20.21 5.56
CA ASN A 196 -9.80 19.05 6.25
C ASN A 196 -9.36 17.95 5.28
N GLN A 197 -8.87 18.32 4.10
CA GLN A 197 -8.43 17.38 3.10
C GLN A 197 -6.98 16.94 3.35
N TRP A 198 -6.75 15.64 3.34
CA TRP A 198 -5.44 15.00 3.37
C TRP A 198 -5.19 14.29 2.04
N LYS A 199 -4.19 14.70 1.29
CA LYS A 199 -3.93 14.19 -0.06
C LYS A 199 -2.46 14.22 -0.43
N ALA A 200 -2.08 13.48 -1.48
CA ALA A 200 -0.74 13.59 -2.06
C ALA A 200 -0.47 15.02 -2.55
N TYR A 201 0.76 15.49 -2.33
CA TYR A 201 1.26 16.78 -2.82
C TYR A 201 2.20 16.53 -3.99
N THR A 202 1.93 17.19 -5.10
CA THR A 202 2.68 17.02 -6.36
C THR A 202 3.41 18.29 -6.81
N GLY A 203 3.43 19.33 -5.96
CA GLY A 203 4.02 20.63 -6.28
C GLY A 203 3.06 21.58 -6.97
#